data_761fe14973fe8d0194e3a1ebdf839ee9
#
_entry.id   761fe14973fe8d0194e3a1ebdf839ee9
#
_cell.length_a   1.000
_cell.length_b   1.000
_cell.length_c   1.000
_cell.angle_alpha   90.00
_cell.angle_beta   90.00
_cell.angle_gamma   90.00
#
_symmetry.space_group_name_H-M   'P 1'
#
loop_
_entity.id
_entity.type
_entity.pdbx_description
1 polymer ?
#
loop_
_entity_poly.entity_id
_entity_poly.type
_entity_poly.pdbx_seq_one_letter_code
_entity_poly.pdbx_strand_id
1 'polypeptide(L)'
;MTNSNNTIDSAPIGLLTGKVVLITGASRGIGAAAARLFAREGAAVVLAARSADALARIVTEVRADGGVADAVALDLADRASVRAAVDRVEELHGRLDGAFNNGAVGQQQPGPLDTTTDEDIDEQFAVNFRSHWTAMNAEAAVMRRNGGGAIVNTSSIGSRRANPALPAYAAMKRALNSITETAAVSWARDGIRVNGITPGGTATEMIDAWEAATPGVVDRITASTPLGRMAEPREIAEAAAWLLSDRASMVTGAMVPVDGGAGA
;
A
#
# COMPACT_ATOMS: atom_id res chain seq x y z
N MET A 1 -9.69 36.11 -41.70
CA MET A 1 -9.86 34.72 -41.19
C MET A 1 -8.54 34.38 -40.56
N THR A 2 -8.44 34.63 -39.26
CA THR A 2 -7.26 34.33 -38.45
C THR A 2 -7.58 33.10 -37.60
N ASN A 3 -7.03 31.95 -38.02
CA ASN A 3 -7.04 30.71 -37.23
C ASN A 3 -6.12 30.87 -36.02
N SER A 4 -6.69 31.09 -34.86
CA SER A 4 -5.98 30.97 -33.58
C SER A 4 -5.87 29.48 -33.26
N ASN A 5 -4.74 28.86 -33.60
CA ASN A 5 -4.35 27.55 -33.05
C ASN A 5 -4.09 27.72 -31.55
N ASN A 6 -5.06 27.38 -30.74
CA ASN A 6 -4.91 27.25 -29.31
C ASN A 6 -4.28 25.87 -29.04
N THR A 7 -2.95 25.75 -29.15
CA THR A 7 -2.19 24.62 -28.65
C THR A 7 -2.21 24.72 -27.12
N ILE A 8 -3.12 24.00 -26.50
CA ILE A 8 -3.04 23.71 -25.07
C ILE A 8 -1.89 22.72 -24.90
N ASP A 9 -0.70 23.26 -24.69
CA ASP A 9 0.48 22.53 -24.25
C ASP A 9 0.31 22.25 -22.73
N SER A 10 -0.65 21.38 -22.40
CA SER A 10 -0.77 20.87 -21.04
C SER A 10 0.20 19.72 -20.90
N ALA A 11 1.27 19.93 -20.12
CA ALA A 11 2.05 18.81 -19.60
C ALA A 11 1.10 17.70 -19.12
N PRO A 12 1.40 16.41 -19.37
CA PRO A 12 0.53 15.34 -18.96
C PRO A 12 0.26 15.46 -17.46
N ILE A 13 -1.01 15.70 -17.09
CA ILE A 13 -1.41 15.78 -15.69
C ILE A 13 -1.20 14.40 -15.08
N GLY A 14 -0.32 14.31 -14.08
CA GLY A 14 -0.05 13.06 -13.37
C GLY A 14 -1.31 12.48 -12.72
N LEU A 15 -1.34 11.18 -12.50
CA LEU A 15 -2.51 10.44 -11.96
C LEU A 15 -2.99 10.99 -10.60
N LEU A 16 -2.07 11.56 -9.81
CA LEU A 16 -2.31 11.97 -8.42
C LEU A 16 -2.12 13.47 -8.20
N THR A 17 -2.15 14.26 -9.29
CA THR A 17 -1.93 15.71 -9.23
C THR A 17 -2.84 16.38 -8.21
N GLY A 18 -2.24 17.13 -7.28
CA GLY A 18 -2.93 17.90 -6.23
C GLY A 18 -3.51 17.06 -5.09
N LYS A 19 -3.27 15.75 -5.05
CA LYS A 19 -3.69 14.86 -3.96
C LYS A 19 -2.65 14.82 -2.84
N VAL A 20 -3.12 14.70 -1.61
CA VAL A 20 -2.31 14.36 -0.43
C VAL A 20 -2.46 12.87 -0.16
N VAL A 21 -1.35 12.12 -0.18
CA VAL A 21 -1.38 10.66 -0.06
C VAL A 21 -0.50 10.18 1.09
N LEU A 22 -1.10 9.49 2.06
CA LEU A 22 -0.38 8.77 3.12
C LEU A 22 0.09 7.42 2.60
N ILE A 23 1.35 7.05 2.87
CA ILE A 23 1.94 5.76 2.50
C ILE A 23 2.51 5.10 3.76
N THR A 24 1.91 4.01 4.22
CA THR A 24 2.46 3.23 5.34
C THR A 24 3.47 2.21 4.86
N GLY A 25 4.48 1.91 5.68
CA GLY A 25 5.58 1.01 5.29
C GLY A 25 6.47 1.61 4.20
N ALA A 26 6.60 2.94 4.16
CA ALA A 26 7.27 3.68 3.10
C ALA A 26 8.80 3.63 3.13
N SER A 27 9.42 2.99 4.14
CA SER A 27 10.88 3.01 4.32
C SER A 27 11.67 2.14 3.33
N ARG A 28 11.02 1.18 2.64
CA ARG A 28 11.65 0.24 1.70
C ARG A 28 10.62 -0.43 0.78
N GLY A 29 11.11 -1.24 -0.17
CA GLY A 29 10.29 -2.09 -1.05
C GLY A 29 9.20 -1.34 -1.79
N ILE A 30 7.99 -1.90 -1.80
CA ILE A 30 6.82 -1.33 -2.50
C ILE A 30 6.49 0.08 -2.01
N GLY A 31 6.54 0.32 -0.69
CA GLY A 31 6.21 1.62 -0.12
C GLY A 31 7.18 2.73 -0.54
N ALA A 32 8.49 2.44 -0.59
CA ALA A 32 9.50 3.38 -1.07
C ALA A 32 9.37 3.64 -2.59
N ALA A 33 9.05 2.61 -3.38
CA ALA A 33 8.76 2.77 -4.80
C ALA A 33 7.50 3.61 -5.03
N ALA A 34 6.44 3.37 -4.24
CA ALA A 34 5.21 4.15 -4.27
C ALA A 34 5.45 5.63 -3.92
N ALA A 35 6.27 5.92 -2.91
CA ALA A 35 6.59 7.29 -2.53
C ALA A 35 7.18 8.09 -3.70
N ARG A 36 8.16 7.52 -4.38
CA ARG A 36 8.80 8.15 -5.55
C ARG A 36 7.84 8.28 -6.73
N LEU A 37 7.06 7.22 -7.00
CA LEU A 37 6.11 7.23 -8.10
C LEU A 37 4.99 8.23 -7.87
N PHE A 38 4.33 8.19 -6.69
CA PHE A 38 3.19 9.05 -6.41
C PHE A 38 3.55 10.53 -6.42
N ALA A 39 4.77 10.86 -5.94
CA ALA A 39 5.28 12.22 -6.04
C ALA A 39 5.49 12.66 -7.50
N ARG A 40 6.03 11.80 -8.38
CA ARG A 40 6.15 12.06 -9.82
C ARG A 40 4.80 12.19 -10.51
N GLU A 41 3.79 11.49 -10.01
CA GLU A 41 2.40 11.60 -10.45
C GLU A 41 1.68 12.82 -9.86
N GLY A 42 2.39 13.71 -9.16
CA GLY A 42 1.91 15.01 -8.70
C GLY A 42 1.28 15.02 -7.31
N ALA A 43 1.43 13.95 -6.53
CA ALA A 43 0.96 13.93 -5.14
C ALA A 43 1.94 14.63 -4.18
N ALA A 44 1.40 15.26 -3.13
CA ALA A 44 2.12 15.47 -1.89
C ALA A 44 2.08 14.16 -1.08
N VAL A 45 3.23 13.54 -0.84
CA VAL A 45 3.30 12.23 -0.17
C VAL A 45 3.73 12.37 1.28
N VAL A 46 3.03 11.69 2.18
CA VAL A 46 3.41 11.57 3.60
C VAL A 46 3.84 10.14 3.86
N LEU A 47 5.11 9.96 4.16
CA LEU A 47 5.80 8.69 4.30
C LEU A 47 5.78 8.25 5.77
N ALA A 48 5.18 7.09 6.06
CA ALA A 48 5.03 6.63 7.44
C ALA A 48 5.72 5.27 7.65
N ALA A 49 6.65 5.20 8.60
CA ALA A 49 7.34 3.99 9.04
C ALA A 49 8.10 4.22 10.34
N ARG A 50 8.71 3.15 10.90
CA ARG A 50 9.53 3.21 12.12
C ARG A 50 10.91 3.84 11.90
N SER A 51 11.52 3.63 10.73
CA SER A 51 12.90 4.06 10.44
C SER A 51 12.93 5.50 9.95
N ALA A 52 13.20 6.44 10.85
CA ALA A 52 13.30 7.85 10.53
C ALA A 52 14.38 8.14 9.47
N ASP A 53 15.56 7.52 9.57
CA ASP A 53 16.67 7.72 8.63
C ASP A 53 16.32 7.24 7.21
N ALA A 54 15.62 6.09 7.09
CA ALA A 54 15.19 5.60 5.79
C ALA A 54 14.14 6.51 5.17
N LEU A 55 13.19 7.02 5.96
CA LEU A 55 12.21 7.99 5.49
C LEU A 55 12.87 9.30 5.06
N ALA A 56 13.81 9.83 5.85
CA ALA A 56 14.52 11.07 5.54
C ALA A 56 15.26 11.01 4.20
N ARG A 57 15.90 9.86 3.89
CA ARG A 57 16.54 9.65 2.58
C ARG A 57 15.52 9.74 1.43
N ILE A 58 14.38 9.05 1.55
CA ILE A 58 13.37 9.06 0.48
C ILE A 58 12.74 10.45 0.34
N VAL A 59 12.47 11.15 1.44
CA VAL A 59 11.99 12.55 1.42
C VAL A 59 13.00 13.45 0.69
N THR A 60 14.30 13.29 0.97
CA THR A 60 15.35 14.07 0.30
C THR A 60 15.37 13.79 -1.20
N GLU A 61 15.29 12.53 -1.62
CA GLU A 61 15.24 12.13 -3.02
C GLU A 61 14.01 12.72 -3.74
N VAL A 62 12.81 12.56 -3.15
CA VAL A 62 11.57 13.10 -3.72
C VAL A 62 11.63 14.61 -3.88
N ARG A 63 12.14 15.33 -2.87
CA ARG A 63 12.27 16.78 -2.91
C ARG A 63 13.31 17.24 -3.92
N ALA A 64 14.41 16.50 -4.08
CA ALA A 64 15.42 16.78 -5.09
C ALA A 64 14.87 16.64 -6.53
N ASP A 65 13.92 15.73 -6.74
CA ASP A 65 13.18 15.55 -7.99
C ASP A 65 12.02 16.59 -8.17
N GLY A 66 11.88 17.57 -7.25
CA GLY A 66 10.86 18.61 -7.31
C GLY A 66 9.51 18.23 -6.73
N GLY A 67 9.38 17.05 -6.13
CA GLY A 67 8.15 16.59 -5.47
C GLY A 67 7.97 17.13 -4.05
N VAL A 68 6.78 16.93 -3.50
CA VAL A 68 6.44 17.27 -2.11
C VAL A 68 6.37 15.99 -1.28
N ALA A 69 7.17 15.93 -0.21
CA ALA A 69 7.21 14.76 0.67
C ALA A 69 7.47 15.17 2.13
N ASP A 70 6.77 14.54 3.06
CA ASP A 70 6.99 14.65 4.49
C ASP A 70 7.12 13.25 5.12
N ALA A 71 7.66 13.16 6.32
CA ALA A 71 7.85 11.92 7.04
C ALA A 71 7.15 11.96 8.41
N VAL A 72 6.55 10.82 8.78
CA VAL A 72 5.86 10.64 10.07
C VAL A 72 6.30 9.32 10.69
N ALA A 73 6.62 9.32 11.97
CA ALA A 73 6.90 8.09 12.69
C ALA A 73 5.63 7.25 12.81
N LEU A 74 5.74 5.93 12.51
CA LEU A 74 4.61 5.01 12.59
C LEU A 74 5.07 3.63 13.04
N ASP A 75 4.53 3.17 14.16
CA ASP A 75 4.54 1.76 14.54
C ASP A 75 3.15 1.16 14.32
N LEU A 76 3.06 0.21 13.38
CA LEU A 76 1.80 -0.47 13.05
C LEU A 76 1.27 -1.37 14.18
N ALA A 77 2.14 -1.84 15.08
CA ALA A 77 1.70 -2.61 16.24
C ALA A 77 0.98 -1.75 17.29
N ASP A 78 1.26 -0.44 17.32
CA ASP A 78 0.64 0.52 18.23
C ASP A 78 -0.52 1.30 17.58
N ARG A 79 -1.73 1.08 18.06
CA ARG A 79 -2.94 1.76 17.58
C ARG A 79 -2.92 3.28 17.79
N ALA A 80 -2.28 3.74 18.86
CA ALA A 80 -2.15 5.18 19.10
C ALA A 80 -1.22 5.82 18.06
N SER A 81 -0.09 5.17 17.77
CA SER A 81 0.84 5.57 16.72
C SER A 81 0.16 5.62 15.34
N VAL A 82 -0.69 4.63 15.02
CA VAL A 82 -1.43 4.60 13.74
C VAL A 82 -2.37 5.81 13.62
N ARG A 83 -3.14 6.14 14.67
CA ARG A 83 -4.03 7.31 14.66
C ARG A 83 -3.23 8.60 14.57
N ALA A 84 -2.20 8.75 15.40
CA ALA A 84 -1.35 9.94 15.41
C ALA A 84 -0.69 10.20 14.05
N ALA A 85 -0.33 9.15 13.30
CA ALA A 85 0.21 9.30 11.95
C ALA A 85 -0.82 9.91 10.98
N VAL A 86 -2.09 9.49 11.06
CA VAL A 86 -3.17 10.07 10.22
C VAL A 86 -3.48 11.51 10.65
N ASP A 87 -3.58 11.77 11.97
CA ASP A 87 -3.81 13.12 12.49
C ASP A 87 -2.69 14.06 12.02
N ARG A 88 -1.44 13.57 12.01
CA ARG A 88 -0.30 14.36 11.55
C ARG A 88 -0.36 14.71 10.05
N VAL A 89 -0.95 13.87 9.20
CA VAL A 89 -1.19 14.23 7.79
C VAL A 89 -2.15 15.42 7.70
N GLU A 90 -3.25 15.36 8.46
CA GLU A 90 -4.23 16.47 8.48
C GLU A 90 -3.61 17.76 9.02
N GLU A 91 -2.77 17.69 10.07
CA GLU A 91 -2.05 18.86 10.58
C GLU A 91 -1.08 19.48 9.55
N LEU A 92 -0.38 18.65 8.78
CA LEU A 92 0.61 19.11 7.79
C LEU A 92 -0.03 19.71 6.53
N HIS A 93 -1.12 19.08 6.06
CA HIS A 93 -1.67 19.38 4.74
C HIS A 93 -3.12 19.83 4.75
N GLY A 94 -3.82 19.79 5.91
CA GLY A 94 -5.22 20.16 6.05
C GLY A 94 -6.21 19.17 5.40
N ARG A 95 -5.73 18.08 4.79
CA ARG A 95 -6.54 17.10 4.06
C ARG A 95 -5.83 15.75 3.90
N LEU A 96 -6.60 14.73 3.55
CA LEU A 96 -6.11 13.43 3.10
C LEU A 96 -6.98 12.95 1.93
N ASP A 97 -6.42 12.81 0.75
CA ASP A 97 -7.14 12.38 -0.47
C ASP A 97 -6.94 10.91 -0.80
N GLY A 98 -5.78 10.38 -0.42
CA GLY A 98 -5.43 8.99 -0.67
C GLY A 98 -4.67 8.36 0.48
N ALA A 99 -4.88 7.07 0.71
CA ALA A 99 -4.10 6.27 1.65
C ALA A 99 -3.65 4.96 1.00
N PHE A 100 -2.35 4.71 1.00
CA PHE A 100 -1.76 3.45 0.59
C PHE A 100 -1.28 2.68 1.81
N ASN A 101 -2.14 1.82 2.32
CA ASN A 101 -1.88 0.95 3.46
C ASN A 101 -1.04 -0.26 3.03
N ASN A 102 0.26 -0.06 2.94
CA ASN A 102 1.21 -1.03 2.42
C ASN A 102 2.04 -1.71 3.52
N GLY A 103 2.20 -1.08 4.68
CA GLY A 103 3.04 -1.62 5.75
C GLY A 103 2.58 -3.00 6.22
N ALA A 104 3.53 -3.91 6.35
CA ALA A 104 3.30 -5.29 6.78
C ALA A 104 4.55 -5.91 7.40
N VAL A 105 4.36 -7.03 8.10
CA VAL A 105 5.42 -7.96 8.51
C VAL A 105 5.20 -9.33 7.88
N GLY A 106 6.30 -10.04 7.55
CA GLY A 106 6.25 -11.46 7.24
C GLY A 106 6.04 -12.29 8.50
N GLN A 107 5.63 -13.54 8.36
CA GLN A 107 5.66 -14.50 9.47
C GLN A 107 7.12 -14.84 9.80
N GLN A 108 7.49 -14.79 11.09
CA GLN A 108 8.88 -14.94 11.49
C GLN A 108 9.38 -16.38 11.32
N GLN A 109 8.51 -17.35 11.60
CA GLN A 109 8.81 -18.77 11.43
C GLN A 109 7.89 -19.39 10.38
N PRO A 110 8.30 -19.43 9.10
CA PRO A 110 7.54 -20.15 8.07
C PRO A 110 7.44 -21.65 8.43
N GLY A 111 6.24 -22.20 8.31
CA GLY A 111 6.01 -23.60 8.66
C GLY A 111 4.52 -23.97 8.62
N PRO A 112 4.19 -25.24 8.84
CA PRO A 112 2.82 -25.73 8.86
C PRO A 112 2.03 -25.15 10.05
N LEU A 113 0.69 -25.27 9.97
CA LEU A 113 -0.25 -24.64 10.90
C LEU A 113 0.01 -25.01 12.37
N ASP A 114 0.37 -26.24 12.65
CA ASP A 114 0.62 -26.78 13.99
C ASP A 114 1.96 -26.36 14.60
N THR A 115 2.79 -25.67 13.83
CA THR A 115 4.06 -25.06 14.32
C THR A 115 3.99 -23.55 14.46
N THR A 116 2.89 -22.92 14.07
CA THR A 116 2.69 -21.48 14.23
C THR A 116 2.46 -21.14 15.69
N THR A 117 3.26 -20.25 16.26
CA THR A 117 3.16 -19.86 17.67
C THR A 117 2.08 -18.82 17.92
N ASP A 118 1.62 -18.68 19.16
CA ASP A 118 0.67 -17.64 19.55
C ASP A 118 1.27 -16.23 19.34
N GLU A 119 2.56 -16.08 19.56
CA GLU A 119 3.29 -14.83 19.34
C GLU A 119 3.28 -14.43 17.85
N ASP A 120 3.49 -15.40 16.94
CA ASP A 120 3.36 -15.17 15.50
C ASP A 120 1.93 -14.72 15.13
N ILE A 121 0.92 -15.39 15.68
CA ILE A 121 -0.49 -15.03 15.43
C ILE A 121 -0.78 -13.61 15.92
N ASP A 122 -0.35 -13.27 17.14
CA ASP A 122 -0.57 -11.96 17.75
C ASP A 122 0.11 -10.85 16.96
N GLU A 123 1.36 -11.05 16.52
CA GLU A 123 2.08 -10.08 15.67
C GLU A 123 1.39 -9.91 14.32
N GLN A 124 1.04 -11.04 13.66
CA GLN A 124 0.33 -11.00 12.38
C GLN A 124 -1.03 -10.30 12.50
N PHE A 125 -1.77 -10.56 13.56
CA PHE A 125 -3.02 -9.87 13.86
C PHE A 125 -2.81 -8.38 14.09
N ALA A 126 -1.83 -8.02 14.95
CA ALA A 126 -1.58 -6.63 15.31
C ALA A 126 -1.17 -5.79 14.09
N VAL A 127 -0.22 -6.30 13.29
CA VAL A 127 0.41 -5.54 12.19
C VAL A 127 -0.34 -5.71 10.86
N ASN A 128 -0.73 -6.93 10.48
CA ASN A 128 -1.28 -7.19 9.15
C ASN A 128 -2.80 -7.08 9.06
N PHE A 129 -3.49 -6.91 10.20
CA PHE A 129 -4.95 -6.76 10.23
C PHE A 129 -5.41 -5.56 11.05
N ARG A 130 -5.15 -5.56 12.38
CA ARG A 130 -5.65 -4.53 13.29
C ARG A 130 -5.15 -3.13 12.96
N SER A 131 -3.89 -3.02 12.50
CA SER A 131 -3.33 -1.73 12.06
C SER A 131 -4.12 -1.14 10.89
N HIS A 132 -4.42 -1.96 9.88
CA HIS A 132 -5.22 -1.55 8.72
C HIS A 132 -6.64 -1.15 9.11
N TRP A 133 -7.27 -1.93 10.01
CA TRP A 133 -8.57 -1.56 10.58
C TRP A 133 -8.53 -0.19 11.25
N THR A 134 -7.49 0.07 12.06
CA THR A 134 -7.33 1.34 12.77
C THR A 134 -7.05 2.49 11.81
N ALA A 135 -6.14 2.27 10.84
CA ALA A 135 -5.77 3.26 9.83
C ALA A 135 -6.97 3.65 8.97
N MET A 136 -7.67 2.68 8.37
CA MET A 136 -8.84 2.94 7.52
C MET A 136 -9.92 3.76 8.23
N ASN A 137 -10.21 3.48 9.51
CA ASN A 137 -11.19 4.26 10.27
C ASN A 137 -10.74 5.71 10.51
N ALA A 138 -9.47 5.93 10.83
CA ALA A 138 -8.91 7.28 11.01
C ALA A 138 -8.88 8.04 9.68
N GLU A 139 -8.41 7.39 8.61
CA GLU A 139 -8.36 7.93 7.25
C GLU A 139 -9.75 8.33 6.74
N ALA A 140 -10.74 7.45 6.89
CA ALA A 140 -12.11 7.72 6.49
C ALA A 140 -12.72 8.89 7.27
N ALA A 141 -12.35 9.08 8.54
CA ALA A 141 -12.81 10.22 9.33
C ALA A 141 -12.28 11.56 8.75
N VAL A 142 -11.02 11.61 8.33
CA VAL A 142 -10.43 12.79 7.66
C VAL A 142 -11.06 12.98 6.27
N MET A 143 -11.12 11.92 5.47
CA MET A 143 -11.66 11.97 4.10
C MET A 143 -13.12 12.45 4.06
N ARG A 144 -13.98 12.08 5.02
CA ARG A 144 -15.35 12.60 5.13
C ARG A 144 -15.40 14.11 5.27
N ARG A 145 -14.49 14.69 6.05
CA ARG A 145 -14.43 16.16 6.22
C ARG A 145 -13.99 16.88 4.94
N ASN A 146 -13.27 16.17 4.08
CA ASN A 146 -12.70 16.71 2.84
C ASN A 146 -13.51 16.36 1.59
N GLY A 147 -14.69 15.72 1.75
CA GLY A 147 -15.58 15.40 0.64
C GLY A 147 -15.28 14.09 -0.08
N GLY A 148 -14.51 13.21 0.50
CA GLY A 148 -14.21 11.87 -0.02
C GLY A 148 -12.72 11.56 -0.14
N GLY A 149 -12.38 10.42 -0.74
CA GLY A 149 -11.01 9.97 -0.91
C GLY A 149 -10.90 8.55 -1.47
N ALA A 150 -9.68 8.01 -1.49
CA ALA A 150 -9.43 6.66 -1.93
C ALA A 150 -8.43 5.94 -1.01
N ILE A 151 -8.76 4.72 -0.60
CA ILE A 151 -7.89 3.86 0.23
C ILE A 151 -7.52 2.63 -0.60
N VAL A 152 -6.24 2.28 -0.59
CA VAL A 152 -5.73 1.04 -1.19
C VAL A 152 -4.98 0.24 -0.14
N ASN A 153 -5.44 -0.97 0.13
CA ASN A 153 -4.82 -1.90 1.07
C ASN A 153 -3.95 -2.92 0.34
N THR A 154 -2.73 -3.14 0.81
CA THR A 154 -1.85 -4.18 0.28
C THR A 154 -2.14 -5.50 0.97
N SER A 155 -2.85 -6.38 0.28
CA SER A 155 -3.07 -7.76 0.68
C SER A 155 -1.92 -8.67 0.18
N SER A 156 -2.23 -9.83 -0.34
CA SER A 156 -1.26 -10.79 -0.87
C SER A 156 -1.97 -11.83 -1.74
N ILE A 157 -1.27 -12.41 -2.69
CA ILE A 157 -1.72 -13.65 -3.36
C ILE A 157 -2.01 -14.77 -2.35
N GLY A 158 -1.29 -14.82 -1.22
CA GLY A 158 -1.52 -15.75 -0.13
C GLY A 158 -2.91 -15.64 0.52
N SER A 159 -3.63 -14.53 0.32
CA SER A 159 -5.01 -14.37 0.78
C SER A 159 -6.04 -15.08 -0.11
N ARG A 160 -5.66 -15.48 -1.33
CA ARG A 160 -6.58 -16.05 -2.33
C ARG A 160 -6.61 -17.57 -2.33
N ARG A 161 -5.58 -18.21 -1.81
CA ARG A 161 -5.43 -19.67 -1.74
C ARG A 161 -4.84 -20.10 -0.40
N ALA A 162 -4.88 -21.40 -0.12
CA ALA A 162 -4.19 -21.93 1.06
C ALA A 162 -2.67 -21.68 0.95
N ASN A 163 -2.08 -21.30 2.08
CA ASN A 163 -0.63 -21.08 2.18
C ASN A 163 -0.07 -21.86 3.38
N PRO A 164 0.31 -23.13 3.18
CA PRO A 164 0.80 -23.97 4.27
C PRO A 164 2.10 -23.47 4.92
N ALA A 165 2.88 -22.66 4.20
CA ALA A 165 4.15 -22.11 4.72
C ALA A 165 3.96 -20.86 5.59
N LEU A 166 2.86 -20.13 5.42
CA LEU A 166 2.60 -18.86 6.09
C LEU A 166 1.13 -18.76 6.52
N PRO A 167 0.63 -19.68 7.37
CA PRO A 167 -0.80 -19.78 7.66
C PRO A 167 -1.37 -18.56 8.39
N ALA A 168 -0.67 -18.01 9.40
CA ALA A 168 -1.12 -16.82 10.14
C ALA A 168 -1.13 -15.57 9.23
N TYR A 169 -0.07 -15.36 8.45
CA TYR A 169 0.00 -14.27 7.49
C TYR A 169 -1.15 -14.33 6.48
N ALA A 170 -1.38 -15.50 5.87
CA ALA A 170 -2.44 -15.71 4.87
C ALA A 170 -3.83 -15.47 5.46
N ALA A 171 -4.07 -15.92 6.70
CA ALA A 171 -5.32 -15.70 7.41
C ALA A 171 -5.58 -14.20 7.62
N MET A 172 -4.58 -13.41 8.08
CA MET A 172 -4.73 -11.97 8.29
C MET A 172 -4.92 -11.21 6.98
N LYS A 173 -4.21 -11.60 5.91
CA LYS A 173 -4.41 -10.99 4.58
C LYS A 173 -5.78 -11.33 3.99
N ARG A 174 -6.34 -12.51 4.26
CA ARG A 174 -7.72 -12.85 3.87
C ARG A 174 -8.75 -12.04 4.67
N ALA A 175 -8.52 -11.86 5.97
CA ALA A 175 -9.35 -10.99 6.80
C ALA A 175 -9.30 -9.53 6.33
N LEU A 176 -8.13 -9.05 5.89
CA LEU A 176 -7.96 -7.72 5.30
C LEU A 176 -8.79 -7.54 4.02
N ASN A 177 -8.90 -8.58 3.17
CA ASN A 177 -9.77 -8.52 1.99
C ASN A 177 -11.22 -8.25 2.40
N SER A 178 -11.73 -9.01 3.39
CA SER A 178 -13.11 -8.89 3.86
C SER A 178 -13.43 -7.49 4.41
N ILE A 179 -12.53 -6.90 5.21
CA ILE A 179 -12.77 -5.53 5.71
C ILE A 179 -12.60 -4.46 4.64
N THR A 180 -11.76 -4.69 3.62
CA THR A 180 -11.63 -3.82 2.44
C THR A 180 -12.95 -3.74 1.68
N GLU A 181 -13.54 -4.89 1.36
CA GLU A 181 -14.84 -5.01 0.69
C GLU A 181 -15.98 -4.40 1.53
N THR A 182 -15.98 -4.67 2.83
CA THR A 182 -16.97 -4.12 3.77
C THR A 182 -16.88 -2.59 3.85
N ALA A 183 -15.67 -2.04 3.96
CA ALA A 183 -15.45 -0.61 4.02
C ALA A 183 -15.87 0.08 2.71
N ALA A 184 -15.60 -0.55 1.57
CA ALA A 184 -16.02 -0.04 0.25
C ALA A 184 -17.53 0.18 0.18
N VAL A 185 -18.32 -0.78 0.63
CA VAL A 185 -19.79 -0.68 0.66
C VAL A 185 -20.25 0.34 1.70
N SER A 186 -19.63 0.33 2.89
CA SER A 186 -20.03 1.17 4.01
C SER A 186 -19.80 2.66 3.78
N TRP A 187 -18.73 3.03 3.05
CA TRP A 187 -18.29 4.41 2.90
C TRP A 187 -18.49 4.99 1.48
N ALA A 188 -19.08 4.23 0.57
CA ALA A 188 -19.31 4.68 -0.81
C ALA A 188 -20.13 5.99 -0.87
N ARG A 189 -21.15 6.14 -0.01
CA ARG A 189 -21.98 7.36 0.04
C ARG A 189 -21.25 8.57 0.62
N ASP A 190 -20.15 8.35 1.32
CA ASP A 190 -19.25 9.40 1.80
C ASP A 190 -18.25 9.85 0.72
N GLY A 191 -18.34 9.31 -0.51
CA GLY A 191 -17.38 9.57 -1.58
C GLY A 191 -16.02 8.88 -1.38
N ILE A 192 -15.94 7.86 -0.50
CA ILE A 192 -14.71 7.13 -0.22
C ILE A 192 -14.70 5.79 -0.96
N ARG A 193 -13.69 5.57 -1.81
CA ARG A 193 -13.44 4.29 -2.46
C ARG A 193 -12.41 3.51 -1.67
N VAL A 194 -12.64 2.22 -1.49
CA VAL A 194 -11.70 1.34 -0.79
C VAL A 194 -11.45 0.11 -1.65
N ASN A 195 -10.21 -0.13 -2.01
CA ASN A 195 -9.78 -1.26 -2.82
C ASN A 195 -8.57 -1.96 -2.18
N GLY A 196 -8.25 -3.12 -2.68
CA GLY A 196 -7.03 -3.83 -2.33
C GLY A 196 -6.23 -4.23 -3.55
N ILE A 197 -4.95 -4.41 -3.36
CA ILE A 197 -4.07 -5.09 -4.31
C ILE A 197 -3.60 -6.40 -3.69
N THR A 198 -3.42 -7.44 -4.52
CA THR A 198 -2.89 -8.74 -4.10
C THR A 198 -1.60 -9.04 -4.86
N PRO A 199 -0.45 -8.51 -4.39
CA PRO A 199 0.84 -8.79 -5.01
C PRO A 199 1.19 -10.28 -5.00
N GLY A 200 1.84 -10.73 -6.07
CA GLY A 200 2.60 -11.97 -6.10
C GLY A 200 4.00 -11.81 -5.51
N GLY A 201 4.92 -12.66 -5.91
CA GLY A 201 6.34 -12.49 -5.59
C GLY A 201 6.85 -11.14 -6.11
N THR A 202 7.36 -10.31 -5.22
CA THR A 202 7.84 -8.96 -5.54
C THR A 202 9.26 -8.82 -5.01
N ALA A 203 10.20 -8.37 -5.84
CA ALA A 203 11.61 -8.19 -5.50
C ALA A 203 11.77 -7.10 -4.43
N THR A 204 11.86 -7.51 -3.19
CA THR A 204 11.93 -6.64 -2.01
C THR A 204 12.84 -7.24 -0.96
N GLU A 205 13.30 -6.43 -0.02
CA GLU A 205 14.12 -6.86 1.10
C GLU A 205 13.44 -7.94 1.98
N MET A 206 12.10 -8.04 1.93
CA MET A 206 11.38 -9.13 2.59
C MET A 206 11.65 -10.47 1.92
N ILE A 207 11.68 -10.52 0.60
CA ILE A 207 12.01 -11.73 -0.18
C ILE A 207 13.51 -12.05 -0.05
N ASP A 208 14.38 -11.04 -0.05
CA ASP A 208 15.83 -11.25 0.16
C ASP A 208 16.09 -11.90 1.51
N ALA A 209 15.43 -11.43 2.57
CA ALA A 209 15.51 -12.03 3.90
C ALA A 209 14.96 -13.47 3.92
N TRP A 210 13.90 -13.74 3.17
CA TRP A 210 13.34 -15.08 3.07
C TRP A 210 14.25 -16.02 2.27
N GLU A 211 14.86 -15.57 1.19
CA GLU A 211 15.86 -16.31 0.41
C GLU A 211 17.09 -16.64 1.28
N ALA A 212 17.56 -15.68 2.08
CA ALA A 212 18.67 -15.90 2.99
C ALA A 212 18.36 -16.96 4.07
N ALA A 213 17.12 -17.00 4.57
CA ALA A 213 16.67 -17.99 5.55
C ALA A 213 16.33 -19.34 4.92
N THR A 214 15.87 -19.36 3.67
CA THR A 214 15.41 -20.56 2.95
C THR A 214 15.85 -20.48 1.48
N PRO A 215 17.09 -20.88 1.16
CA PRO A 215 17.62 -20.81 -0.19
C PRO A 215 16.74 -21.52 -1.24
N GLY A 216 16.61 -20.89 -2.41
CA GLY A 216 15.78 -21.36 -3.53
C GLY A 216 14.31 -20.90 -3.45
N VAL A 217 13.96 -19.98 -2.54
CA VAL A 217 12.63 -19.36 -2.50
C VAL A 217 12.37 -18.52 -3.75
N VAL A 218 13.35 -17.74 -4.18
CA VAL A 218 13.27 -16.88 -5.37
C VAL A 218 13.02 -17.72 -6.62
N ASP A 219 13.75 -18.82 -6.80
CA ASP A 219 13.58 -19.72 -7.94
C ASP A 219 12.18 -20.35 -7.95
N ARG A 220 11.69 -20.81 -6.79
CA ARG A 220 10.33 -21.39 -6.66
C ARG A 220 9.23 -20.37 -6.97
N ILE A 221 9.36 -19.14 -6.46
CA ILE A 221 8.41 -18.06 -6.75
C ILE A 221 8.42 -17.75 -8.25
N THR A 222 9.60 -17.59 -8.84
CA THR A 222 9.77 -17.30 -10.27
C THR A 222 9.16 -18.41 -11.14
N ALA A 223 9.47 -19.66 -10.82
CA ALA A 223 8.94 -20.82 -11.56
C ALA A 223 7.41 -20.96 -11.44
N SER A 224 6.82 -20.53 -10.31
CA SER A 224 5.37 -20.57 -10.11
C SER A 224 4.63 -19.36 -10.70
N THR A 225 5.34 -18.35 -11.19
CA THR A 225 4.76 -17.16 -11.78
C THR A 225 4.65 -17.32 -13.30
N PRO A 226 3.45 -17.32 -13.90
CA PRO A 226 3.30 -17.52 -15.36
C PRO A 226 4.08 -16.54 -16.23
N LEU A 227 4.25 -15.28 -15.79
CA LEU A 227 5.13 -14.32 -16.49
C LEU A 227 6.63 -14.60 -16.35
N GLY A 228 7.04 -15.65 -15.63
CA GLY A 228 8.42 -16.12 -15.53
C GLY A 228 9.37 -15.23 -14.73
N ARG A 229 8.85 -14.31 -13.93
CA ARG A 229 9.65 -13.41 -13.08
C ARG A 229 8.84 -12.91 -11.88
N MET A 230 9.53 -12.42 -10.87
CA MET A 230 8.91 -11.62 -9.84
C MET A 230 8.54 -10.21 -10.36
N ALA A 231 7.58 -9.58 -9.70
CA ALA A 231 7.26 -8.19 -9.97
C ALA A 231 8.32 -7.26 -9.37
N GLU A 232 8.56 -6.14 -10.04
CA GLU A 232 9.30 -5.03 -9.45
C GLU A 232 8.38 -4.25 -8.48
N PRO A 233 8.90 -3.68 -7.38
CA PRO A 233 8.12 -2.86 -6.45
C PRO A 233 7.33 -1.74 -7.13
N ARG A 234 7.87 -1.17 -8.20
CA ARG A 234 7.21 -0.13 -8.99
C ARG A 234 5.94 -0.63 -9.67
N GLU A 235 5.92 -1.86 -10.18
CA GLU A 235 4.73 -2.42 -10.86
C GLU A 235 3.53 -2.55 -9.91
N ILE A 236 3.81 -2.84 -8.63
CA ILE A 236 2.78 -2.84 -7.59
C ILE A 236 2.31 -1.40 -7.28
N ALA A 237 3.25 -0.47 -7.21
CA ALA A 237 2.96 0.95 -6.96
C ALA A 237 2.12 1.58 -8.09
N GLU A 238 2.34 1.22 -9.36
CA GLU A 238 1.55 1.69 -10.52
C GLU A 238 0.07 1.30 -10.38
N ALA A 239 -0.22 0.05 -9.98
CA ALA A 239 -1.59 -0.39 -9.75
C ALA A 239 -2.25 0.39 -8.59
N ALA A 240 -1.50 0.65 -7.52
CA ALA A 240 -1.99 1.43 -6.39
C ALA A 240 -2.23 2.90 -6.79
N ALA A 241 -1.34 3.52 -7.58
CA ALA A 241 -1.51 4.89 -8.08
C ALA A 241 -2.80 5.02 -8.91
N TRP A 242 -3.05 4.06 -9.82
CA TRP A 242 -4.29 4.06 -10.60
C TRP A 242 -5.53 3.94 -9.72
N LEU A 243 -5.54 3.02 -8.74
CA LEU A 243 -6.67 2.85 -7.83
C LEU A 243 -6.92 4.08 -6.94
N LEU A 244 -5.89 4.83 -6.58
CA LEU A 244 -5.99 6.09 -5.82
C LEU A 244 -6.45 7.25 -6.70
N SER A 245 -6.28 7.17 -8.00
CA SER A 245 -6.59 8.26 -8.94
C SER A 245 -8.09 8.36 -9.27
N ASP A 246 -8.49 9.48 -9.86
CA ASP A 246 -9.84 9.70 -10.34
C ASP A 246 -10.18 8.86 -11.60
N ARG A 247 -9.16 8.26 -12.25
CA ARG A 247 -9.35 7.31 -13.35
C ARG A 247 -9.97 5.99 -12.89
N ALA A 248 -9.95 5.69 -11.58
CA ALA A 248 -10.61 4.55 -10.96
C ALA A 248 -11.92 4.96 -10.24
N SER A 249 -12.56 6.05 -10.65
CA SER A 249 -13.74 6.65 -9.97
C SER A 249 -14.91 5.69 -9.76
N MET A 250 -15.05 4.66 -10.61
CA MET A 250 -16.11 3.65 -10.50
C MET A 250 -15.62 2.31 -9.91
N VAL A 251 -14.39 2.27 -9.37
CA VAL A 251 -13.78 1.07 -8.79
C VAL A 251 -13.73 1.18 -7.28
N THR A 252 -14.53 0.37 -6.59
CA THR A 252 -14.51 0.22 -5.13
C THR A 252 -14.87 -1.22 -4.74
N GLY A 253 -14.26 -1.77 -3.69
CA GLY A 253 -14.42 -3.16 -3.25
C GLY A 253 -13.64 -4.17 -4.08
N ALA A 254 -12.80 -3.73 -5.01
CA ALA A 254 -12.01 -4.63 -5.84
C ALA A 254 -10.75 -5.10 -5.12
N MET A 255 -10.42 -6.40 -5.27
CA MET A 255 -9.15 -6.99 -4.88
C MET A 255 -8.36 -7.31 -6.16
N VAL A 256 -7.50 -6.38 -6.58
CA VAL A 256 -6.79 -6.41 -7.87
C VAL A 256 -5.50 -7.24 -7.77
N PRO A 257 -5.39 -8.37 -8.51
CA PRO A 257 -4.14 -9.13 -8.56
C PRO A 257 -3.06 -8.35 -9.33
N VAL A 258 -1.86 -8.31 -8.74
CA VAL A 258 -0.64 -7.79 -9.39
C VAL A 258 0.43 -8.85 -9.17
N ASP A 259 0.29 -9.99 -9.83
CA ASP A 259 0.95 -11.24 -9.45
C ASP A 259 1.51 -12.05 -10.62
N GLY A 260 1.51 -11.47 -11.82
CA GLY A 260 2.01 -12.15 -13.02
C GLY A 260 1.26 -13.44 -13.40
N GLY A 261 -0.01 -13.56 -12.94
CA GLY A 261 -0.88 -14.72 -13.19
C GLY A 261 -0.73 -15.84 -12.14
N ALA A 262 0.08 -15.67 -11.10
CA ALA A 262 0.34 -16.72 -10.11
C ALA A 262 -0.89 -17.08 -9.25
N GLY A 263 -1.95 -16.27 -9.26
CA GLY A 263 -3.21 -16.51 -8.55
C GLY A 263 -4.39 -16.89 -9.43
N ALA A 264 -4.18 -17.11 -10.72
CA ALA A 264 -5.22 -17.47 -11.69
C ALA A 264 -5.66 -18.93 -11.54
#